data_30472e6a31b56baad4e23750e01335a2
#
_entry.id   30472e6a31b56baad4e23750e01335a2
#
_cell.length_a   1.000
_cell.length_b   1.000
_cell.length_c   1.000
_cell.angle_alpha   90.00
_cell.angle_beta   90.00
_cell.angle_gamma   90.00
#
_symmetry.space_group_name_H-M   'P 1'
#
loop_
_entity.id
_entity.type
_entity.pdbx_description
1 polymer ?
#
loop_
_entity_poly.entity_id
_entity_poly.type
_entity_poly.pdbx_seq_one_letter_code
_entity_poly.pdbx_strand_id
1 'polypeptide(L)'
;MKKEIRLLDVELRTPEDNDKMIVEGYAVTFNSPATHGYTEIINEHALDNTDMSDVPLKYNHEDSHLIMARTRNKSLELAKDEKGLFIRAELIDTQSNKDIYKSIKAGLIDKMSFAFTVRGDEYDYDTDTRTITDIDKLYDVSVVDMPFYDSTSVYARGENDEFLERRSELRKEHEEQMKEEERKARLKEAKDKLLKRLG
;
A
#
# COMPACT_ATOMS: atom_id res chain seq x y z
N MET A 1 -8.75 -13.46 1.45
CA MET A 1 -8.13 -12.13 1.54
C MET A 1 -8.64 -11.29 0.38
N LYS A 2 -9.10 -10.08 0.65
CA LYS A 2 -9.55 -9.15 -0.39
C LYS A 2 -8.35 -8.44 -1.00
N LYS A 3 -8.48 -8.07 -2.28
CA LYS A 3 -7.49 -7.29 -3.01
C LYS A 3 -7.54 -5.84 -2.54
N GLU A 4 -6.40 -5.30 -2.11
CA GLU A 4 -6.21 -3.89 -1.75
C GLU A 4 -5.46 -3.17 -2.87
N ILE A 5 -5.71 -1.87 -3.02
CA ILE A 5 -5.02 -1.01 -3.99
C ILE A 5 -4.46 0.19 -3.23
N ARG A 6 -3.20 0.52 -3.46
CA ARG A 6 -2.55 1.70 -2.88
C ARG A 6 -1.88 2.53 -3.95
N LEU A 7 -2.14 3.82 -3.86
CA LEU A 7 -1.48 4.85 -4.63
C LEU A 7 -0.24 5.32 -3.88
N LEU A 8 0.83 5.53 -4.61
CA LEU A 8 2.06 6.10 -4.07
C LEU A 8 2.45 7.35 -4.84
N ASP A 9 2.89 8.35 -4.10
CA ASP A 9 3.54 9.54 -4.66
C ASP A 9 5.00 9.19 -4.95
N VAL A 10 5.24 8.67 -6.14
CA VAL A 10 6.55 8.19 -6.56
C VAL A 10 6.95 8.80 -7.90
N GLU A 11 8.24 8.99 -8.06
CA GLU A 11 8.80 9.54 -9.28
C GLU A 11 8.78 8.50 -10.39
N LEU A 12 7.97 8.75 -11.43
CA LEU A 12 7.93 7.96 -12.64
C LEU A 12 8.88 8.58 -13.67
N ARG A 13 9.73 7.78 -14.30
CA ARG A 13 10.71 8.23 -15.28
C ARG A 13 10.59 7.51 -16.60
N THR A 14 10.97 8.23 -17.66
CA THR A 14 11.15 7.71 -19.01
C THR A 14 12.59 7.97 -19.44
N PRO A 15 13.54 7.07 -19.10
CA PRO A 15 14.93 7.26 -19.50
C PRO A 15 15.04 7.31 -21.03
N GLU A 16 15.94 8.15 -21.53
CA GLU A 16 16.22 8.24 -22.96
C GLU A 16 17.01 7.00 -23.40
N ASP A 17 16.32 6.10 -24.10
CA ASP A 17 16.94 4.98 -24.81
C ASP A 17 16.47 5.06 -26.26
N ASN A 18 17.44 5.21 -27.19
CA ASN A 18 17.27 5.75 -28.54
C ASN A 18 16.18 5.09 -29.42
N ASP A 19 15.68 3.89 -29.07
CA ASP A 19 14.64 3.18 -29.85
C ASP A 19 13.60 2.47 -28.96
N LYS A 20 13.68 2.62 -27.61
CA LYS A 20 12.83 1.86 -26.69
C LYS A 20 11.96 2.79 -25.82
N MET A 21 10.72 2.40 -25.62
CA MET A 21 9.84 3.04 -24.65
C MET A 21 10.06 2.42 -23.29
N ILE A 22 10.93 3.00 -22.48
CA ILE A 22 11.23 2.52 -21.13
C ILE A 22 10.50 3.38 -20.10
N VAL A 23 9.84 2.73 -19.15
CA VAL A 23 9.20 3.34 -17.98
C VAL A 23 9.83 2.77 -16.73
N GLU A 24 10.27 3.63 -15.82
CA GLU A 24 10.89 3.26 -14.55
C GLU A 24 10.28 4.04 -13.38
N GLY A 25 10.22 3.42 -12.22
CA GLY A 25 9.76 4.07 -10.99
C GLY A 25 9.63 3.08 -9.84
N TYR A 26 9.19 3.57 -8.69
CA TYR A 26 8.88 2.71 -7.55
C TYR A 26 7.39 2.43 -7.51
N ALA A 27 7.01 1.16 -7.56
CA ALA A 27 5.62 0.74 -7.38
C ALA A 27 5.21 0.63 -5.91
N VAL A 28 6.18 0.43 -5.02
CA VAL A 28 6.02 0.38 -3.55
C VAL A 28 7.19 1.13 -2.93
N THR A 29 6.94 1.94 -1.90
CA THR A 29 7.98 2.52 -1.04
C THR A 29 7.86 1.96 0.37
N PHE A 30 9.01 1.55 0.96
CA PHE A 30 9.06 1.00 2.30
C PHE A 30 9.20 2.08 3.35
N ASN A 31 8.68 1.79 4.54
CA ASN A 31 8.80 2.62 5.73
C ASN A 31 8.38 4.09 5.52
N SER A 32 7.61 4.35 4.48
CA SER A 32 7.07 5.67 4.15
C SER A 32 5.61 5.75 4.56
N PRO A 33 5.24 6.62 5.51
CA PRO A 33 3.86 6.73 5.97
C PRO A 33 2.95 7.32 4.88
N ALA A 34 1.81 6.69 4.65
CA ALA A 34 0.73 7.19 3.84
C ALA A 34 -0.53 7.36 4.71
N THR A 35 -1.26 8.47 4.55
CA THR A 35 -2.43 8.77 5.39
C THR A 35 -3.72 8.58 4.63
N HIS A 36 -4.61 7.71 5.15
CA HIS A 36 -5.88 7.32 4.54
C HIS A 36 -7.02 7.29 5.57
N GLY A 37 -7.14 8.33 6.39
CA GLY A 37 -8.00 8.28 7.57
C GLY A 37 -7.36 7.55 8.76
N TYR A 38 -6.25 6.88 8.52
CA TYR A 38 -5.27 6.31 9.44
C TYR A 38 -3.90 6.35 8.73
N THR A 39 -2.82 6.15 9.47
CA THR A 39 -1.49 6.03 8.88
C THR A 39 -1.23 4.59 8.45
N GLU A 40 -0.74 4.39 7.23
CA GLU A 40 -0.32 3.08 6.74
C GLU A 40 1.16 3.10 6.35
N ILE A 41 1.87 2.04 6.71
CA ILE A 41 3.29 1.85 6.40
C ILE A 41 3.47 0.44 5.82
N ILE A 42 4.26 0.30 4.76
CA ILE A 42 4.68 -1.00 4.25
C ILE A 42 6.09 -1.26 4.77
N ASN A 43 6.24 -2.33 5.55
CA ASN A 43 7.52 -2.74 6.10
C ASN A 43 8.47 -3.21 4.97
N GLU A 44 9.76 -2.99 5.13
CA GLU A 44 10.79 -3.41 4.14
C GLU A 44 10.84 -4.91 3.89
N HIS A 45 10.35 -5.73 4.82
CA HIS A 45 10.26 -7.18 4.69
C HIS A 45 8.91 -7.67 4.15
N ALA A 46 7.94 -6.77 3.94
CA ALA A 46 6.59 -7.15 3.55
C ALA A 46 6.52 -7.91 2.21
N LEU A 47 7.50 -7.74 1.34
CA LEU A 47 7.58 -8.40 0.04
C LEU A 47 8.47 -9.65 -0.01
N ASP A 48 9.10 -10.07 1.09
CA ASP A 48 10.09 -11.16 1.08
C ASP A 48 9.51 -12.50 0.61
N ASN A 49 8.23 -12.75 0.87
CA ASN A 49 7.55 -14.00 0.53
C ASN A 49 6.35 -13.78 -0.42
N THR A 50 6.29 -12.64 -1.09
CA THR A 50 5.17 -12.25 -1.95
C THR A 50 5.20 -13.01 -3.27
N ASP A 51 4.05 -13.57 -3.69
CA ASP A 51 3.90 -14.08 -5.05
C ASP A 51 3.91 -12.92 -6.07
N MET A 52 5.04 -12.79 -6.76
CA MET A 52 5.26 -11.83 -7.86
C MET A 52 5.56 -12.56 -9.19
N SER A 53 5.16 -13.82 -9.32
CA SER A 53 5.50 -14.67 -10.48
C SER A 53 4.92 -14.16 -11.79
N ASP A 54 3.77 -13.50 -11.74
CA ASP A 54 3.06 -13.01 -12.93
C ASP A 54 2.37 -11.66 -12.65
N VAL A 55 3.13 -10.58 -12.72
CA VAL A 55 2.66 -9.21 -12.46
C VAL A 55 2.59 -8.43 -13.76
N PRO A 56 1.42 -7.96 -14.19
CA PRO A 56 1.27 -7.02 -15.29
C PRO A 56 1.51 -5.57 -14.85
N LEU A 57 2.04 -4.75 -15.76
CA LEU A 57 1.95 -3.30 -15.71
C LEU A 57 0.68 -2.87 -16.45
N LYS A 58 -0.20 -2.14 -15.77
CA LYS A 58 -1.47 -1.66 -16.29
C LYS A 58 -1.55 -0.13 -16.31
N TYR A 59 -2.63 0.38 -16.89
CA TYR A 59 -3.08 1.76 -16.76
C TYR A 59 -4.34 1.78 -15.90
N ASN A 60 -4.34 2.57 -14.82
CA ASN A 60 -5.47 2.74 -13.90
C ASN A 60 -6.08 1.43 -13.32
N HIS A 61 -5.31 0.35 -13.21
CA HIS A 61 -5.80 -1.00 -12.81
C HIS A 61 -6.91 -1.56 -13.71
N GLU A 62 -7.08 -1.01 -14.90
CA GLU A 62 -8.17 -1.40 -15.79
C GLU A 62 -7.89 -2.71 -16.51
N ASP A 63 -8.87 -3.63 -16.47
CA ASP A 63 -8.82 -4.88 -17.21
C ASP A 63 -9.26 -4.73 -18.68
N SER A 64 -9.91 -3.60 -19.01
CA SER A 64 -10.35 -3.25 -20.36
C SER A 64 -9.22 -2.75 -21.27
N HIS A 65 -8.10 -2.27 -20.68
CA HIS A 65 -6.92 -1.84 -21.42
C HIS A 65 -5.96 -3.00 -21.66
N LEU A 66 -5.20 -2.89 -22.74
CA LEU A 66 -4.10 -3.83 -23.01
C LEU A 66 -3.04 -3.71 -21.91
N ILE A 67 -2.52 -4.84 -21.47
CA ILE A 67 -1.38 -4.91 -20.56
C ILE A 67 -0.18 -4.24 -21.24
N MET A 68 0.44 -3.27 -20.55
CA MET A 68 1.54 -2.49 -21.09
C MET A 68 2.86 -3.27 -21.12
N ALA A 69 3.11 -4.04 -20.05
CA ALA A 69 4.27 -4.91 -19.86
C ALA A 69 3.93 -6.00 -18.83
N ARG A 70 4.76 -7.05 -18.70
CA ARG A 70 4.47 -8.15 -17.79
C ARG A 70 5.73 -8.90 -17.37
N THR A 71 5.81 -9.37 -16.14
CA THR A 71 6.97 -10.13 -15.65
C THR A 71 7.14 -11.44 -16.41
N ARG A 72 6.05 -12.15 -16.72
CA ARG A 72 6.08 -13.46 -17.38
C ARG A 72 6.76 -13.46 -18.75
N ASN A 73 6.62 -12.38 -19.53
CA ASN A 73 7.30 -12.24 -20.83
C ASN A 73 8.58 -11.40 -20.74
N LYS A 74 9.00 -11.04 -19.51
CA LYS A 74 10.22 -10.26 -19.20
C LYS A 74 10.21 -8.82 -19.75
N SER A 75 9.06 -8.29 -20.14
CA SER A 75 8.93 -6.88 -20.49
C SER A 75 8.76 -5.97 -19.26
N LEU A 76 8.47 -6.55 -18.10
CA LEU A 76 8.48 -5.90 -16.79
C LEU A 76 9.49 -6.59 -15.88
N GLU A 77 10.42 -5.84 -15.35
CA GLU A 77 11.36 -6.25 -14.32
C GLU A 77 10.96 -5.62 -12.98
N LEU A 78 10.99 -6.42 -11.91
CA LEU A 78 10.74 -6.00 -10.53
C LEU A 78 12.01 -6.22 -9.73
N ALA A 79 12.49 -5.18 -9.05
CA ALA A 79 13.67 -5.25 -8.21
C ALA A 79 13.38 -4.63 -6.83
N LYS A 80 13.51 -5.43 -5.77
CA LYS A 80 13.44 -4.94 -4.40
C LYS A 80 14.78 -4.35 -4.00
N ASP A 81 14.77 -3.14 -3.46
CA ASP A 81 15.91 -2.47 -2.83
C ASP A 81 15.53 -1.88 -1.46
N GLU A 82 16.43 -1.11 -0.84
CA GLU A 82 16.21 -0.48 0.48
C GLU A 82 15.08 0.56 0.45
N LYS A 83 14.80 1.17 -0.71
CA LYS A 83 13.75 2.18 -0.86
C LYS A 83 12.38 1.56 -1.08
N GLY A 84 12.31 0.40 -1.77
CA GLY A 84 11.03 -0.20 -2.12
C GLY A 84 11.09 -1.24 -3.23
N LEU A 85 9.99 -1.38 -3.97
CA LEU A 85 9.88 -2.19 -5.16
C LEU A 85 10.04 -1.31 -6.40
N PHE A 86 11.23 -1.31 -6.98
CA PHE A 86 11.54 -0.65 -8.23
C PHE A 86 11.01 -1.47 -9.41
N ILE A 87 10.48 -0.80 -10.42
CA ILE A 87 10.06 -1.39 -11.67
C ILE A 87 10.84 -0.80 -12.84
N ARG A 88 11.11 -1.66 -13.84
CA ARG A 88 11.56 -1.25 -15.17
C ARG A 88 10.73 -1.97 -16.20
N ALA A 89 10.05 -1.24 -17.06
CA ALA A 89 9.19 -1.78 -18.11
C ALA A 89 9.64 -1.34 -19.49
N GLU A 90 9.83 -2.28 -20.39
CA GLU A 90 10.01 -2.05 -21.81
C GLU A 90 8.66 -2.23 -22.52
N LEU A 91 8.07 -1.14 -22.96
CA LEU A 91 6.75 -1.15 -23.58
C LEU A 91 6.85 -1.56 -25.05
N ILE A 92 5.96 -2.45 -25.48
CA ILE A 92 5.89 -2.84 -26.91
C ILE A 92 5.31 -1.70 -27.75
N ASP A 93 5.69 -1.62 -29.01
CA ASP A 93 5.28 -0.60 -29.97
C ASP A 93 3.82 -0.77 -30.42
N THR A 94 2.88 -0.40 -29.53
CA THR A 94 1.45 -0.27 -29.83
C THR A 94 1.04 1.19 -29.73
N GLN A 95 -0.05 1.57 -30.40
CA GLN A 95 -0.57 2.95 -30.31
C GLN A 95 -0.92 3.33 -28.87
N SER A 96 -1.58 2.43 -28.13
CA SER A 96 -1.94 2.65 -26.73
C SER A 96 -0.71 2.91 -25.85
N ASN A 97 0.32 2.09 -25.98
CA ASN A 97 1.57 2.28 -25.21
C ASN A 97 2.29 3.58 -25.59
N LYS A 98 2.30 3.95 -26.87
CA LYS A 98 2.85 5.24 -27.32
C LYS A 98 2.14 6.43 -26.70
N ASP A 99 0.83 6.37 -26.61
CA ASP A 99 0.01 7.47 -26.09
C ASP A 99 0.24 7.62 -24.59
N ILE A 100 0.23 6.51 -23.83
CA ILE A 100 0.55 6.50 -22.40
C ILE A 100 1.99 6.95 -22.15
N TYR A 101 2.98 6.44 -22.91
CA TYR A 101 4.39 6.81 -22.78
C TYR A 101 4.62 8.30 -23.01
N LYS A 102 3.96 8.89 -24.00
CA LYS A 102 4.02 10.34 -24.26
C LYS A 102 3.38 11.13 -23.12
N SER A 103 2.29 10.63 -22.55
CA SER A 103 1.63 11.25 -21.41
C SER A 103 2.52 11.23 -20.15
N ILE A 104 3.23 10.13 -19.91
CA ILE A 104 4.24 10.04 -18.84
C ILE A 104 5.38 11.04 -19.10
N LYS A 105 5.92 11.05 -20.32
CA LYS A 105 7.01 11.96 -20.70
C LYS A 105 6.62 13.45 -20.60
N ALA A 106 5.34 13.75 -20.82
CA ALA A 106 4.79 15.10 -20.68
C ALA A 106 4.40 15.45 -19.22
N GLY A 107 4.55 14.54 -18.26
CA GLY A 107 4.17 14.74 -16.87
C GLY A 107 2.66 14.77 -16.60
N LEU A 108 1.86 14.25 -17.54
CA LEU A 108 0.40 14.10 -17.34
C LEU A 108 0.06 12.84 -16.52
N ILE A 109 0.96 11.86 -16.53
CA ILE A 109 0.90 10.63 -15.74
C ILE A 109 2.22 10.56 -14.98
N ASP A 110 2.18 10.72 -13.67
CA ASP A 110 3.37 10.84 -12.82
C ASP A 110 3.31 9.97 -11.55
N LYS A 111 2.24 9.19 -11.39
CA LYS A 111 2.00 8.38 -10.21
C LYS A 111 1.99 6.89 -10.53
N MET A 112 2.30 6.10 -9.52
CA MET A 112 2.15 4.66 -9.56
C MET A 112 1.21 4.16 -8.47
N SER A 113 0.61 3.03 -8.75
CA SER A 113 -0.27 2.30 -7.85
C SER A 113 0.02 0.82 -7.92
N PHE A 114 -0.31 0.07 -6.89
CA PHE A 114 -0.17 -1.38 -6.87
C PHE A 114 -1.37 -2.04 -6.21
N ALA A 115 -1.67 -3.26 -6.63
CA ALA A 115 -2.79 -4.05 -6.17
C ALA A 115 -2.29 -5.37 -5.57
N PHE A 116 -2.69 -5.67 -4.35
CA PHE A 116 -2.13 -6.76 -3.55
C PHE A 116 -3.14 -7.36 -2.58
N THR A 117 -2.77 -8.47 -1.92
CA THR A 117 -3.46 -9.00 -0.75
C THR A 117 -2.50 -9.07 0.43
N VAL A 118 -3.01 -8.75 1.62
CA VAL A 118 -2.24 -8.74 2.87
C VAL A 118 -2.36 -10.10 3.57
N ARG A 119 -1.23 -10.69 3.96
CA ARG A 119 -1.16 -11.89 4.79
C ARG A 119 -0.95 -11.55 6.26
N GLY A 120 -0.17 -10.50 6.55
CA GLY A 120 0.14 -10.05 7.89
C GLY A 120 0.24 -8.54 8.00
N ASP A 121 -0.34 -8.00 9.05
CA ASP A 121 -0.24 -6.59 9.43
C ASP A 121 -0.27 -6.44 10.95
N GLU A 122 0.26 -5.33 11.44
CA GLU A 122 0.24 -4.90 12.83
C GLU A 122 -0.50 -3.57 12.92
N TYR A 123 -1.20 -3.32 14.03
CA TYR A 123 -1.91 -2.07 14.25
C TYR A 123 -1.54 -1.47 15.61
N ASP A 124 -1.00 -0.26 15.56
CA ASP A 124 -0.72 0.57 16.73
C ASP A 124 -1.91 1.49 17.02
N TYR A 125 -2.55 1.29 18.18
CA TYR A 125 -3.74 2.03 18.60
C TYR A 125 -3.44 3.47 19.03
N ASP A 126 -2.25 3.73 19.54
CA ASP A 126 -1.84 5.03 20.05
C ASP A 126 -1.58 6.01 18.92
N THR A 127 -0.93 5.55 17.87
CA THR A 127 -0.56 6.34 16.69
C THR A 127 -1.54 6.19 15.54
N ASP A 128 -2.56 5.33 15.66
CA ASP A 128 -3.49 4.97 14.60
C ASP A 128 -2.77 4.55 13.32
N THR A 129 -1.76 3.67 13.49
CA THR A 129 -0.88 3.25 12.41
C THR A 129 -1.02 1.76 12.11
N ARG A 130 -1.31 1.43 10.85
CA ARG A 130 -1.23 0.07 10.31
C ARG A 130 0.12 -0.15 9.67
N THR A 131 0.85 -1.16 10.08
CA THR A 131 2.08 -1.61 9.42
C THR A 131 1.82 -2.93 8.71
N ILE A 132 1.87 -2.93 7.37
CA ILE A 132 1.79 -4.15 6.57
C ILE A 132 3.15 -4.84 6.64
N THR A 133 3.17 -6.05 7.22
CA THR A 133 4.39 -6.83 7.47
C THR A 133 4.59 -7.98 6.50
N ASP A 134 3.50 -8.47 5.85
CA ASP A 134 3.57 -9.57 4.90
C ASP A 134 2.47 -9.44 3.83
N ILE A 135 2.90 -9.32 2.57
CA ILE A 135 2.04 -9.28 1.39
C ILE A 135 2.02 -10.67 0.76
N ASP A 136 0.81 -11.24 0.58
CA ASP A 136 0.63 -12.55 0.01
C ASP A 136 0.92 -12.58 -1.49
N LYS A 137 0.26 -11.67 -2.23
CA LYS A 137 0.35 -11.60 -3.69
C LYS A 137 0.30 -10.18 -4.20
N LEU A 138 1.13 -9.90 -5.19
CA LEU A 138 1.08 -8.69 -6.02
C LEU A 138 0.32 -9.01 -7.32
N TYR A 139 -0.84 -8.39 -7.52
CA TYR A 139 -1.70 -8.67 -8.67
C TYR A 139 -1.35 -7.84 -9.90
N ASP A 140 -1.03 -6.59 -9.70
CA ASP A 140 -0.58 -5.68 -10.75
C ASP A 140 0.15 -4.47 -10.15
N VAL A 141 0.94 -3.83 -10.98
CA VAL A 141 1.42 -2.45 -10.79
C VAL A 141 0.82 -1.60 -11.89
N SER A 142 0.51 -0.34 -11.62
CA SER A 142 -0.18 0.51 -12.58
C SER A 142 0.42 1.91 -12.60
N VAL A 143 0.54 2.48 -13.81
CA VAL A 143 0.65 3.93 -13.94
C VAL A 143 -0.75 4.53 -13.87
N VAL A 144 -0.92 5.63 -13.16
CA VAL A 144 -2.23 6.24 -12.92
C VAL A 144 -2.23 7.72 -13.23
N ASP A 145 -3.29 8.21 -13.89
CA ASP A 145 -3.41 9.57 -14.41
C ASP A 145 -3.97 10.56 -13.39
N MET A 146 -4.73 10.09 -12.44
CA MET A 146 -5.17 10.91 -11.33
C MET A 146 -4.84 10.22 -10.03
N PRO A 147 -4.13 10.92 -9.11
CA PRO A 147 -4.27 10.58 -7.72
C PRO A 147 -5.77 10.75 -7.45
N PHE A 148 -6.46 9.67 -7.16
CA PHE A 148 -7.90 9.71 -6.93
C PHE A 148 -8.26 10.62 -5.74
N TYR A 149 -7.27 11.32 -5.15
CA TYR A 149 -7.48 12.22 -4.02
C TYR A 149 -6.38 13.28 -3.87
N ASP A 150 -6.70 14.50 -4.22
CA ASP A 150 -6.25 15.64 -3.45
C ASP A 150 -6.94 15.59 -2.09
N SER A 151 -6.17 15.41 -1.03
CA SER A 151 -6.41 15.75 0.39
C SER A 151 -7.59 15.14 1.15
N THR A 152 -8.49 14.34 0.58
CA THR A 152 -9.58 13.74 1.35
C THR A 152 -9.97 12.36 0.83
N SER A 153 -9.47 11.35 1.51
CA SER A 153 -9.82 9.93 1.37
C SER A 153 -9.20 9.17 0.19
N VAL A 154 -8.19 8.38 0.48
CA VAL A 154 -7.84 7.23 -0.34
C VAL A 154 -8.99 6.23 -0.22
N TYR A 155 -9.81 6.18 -1.25
CA TYR A 155 -10.66 5.02 -1.43
C TYR A 155 -9.81 3.93 -2.08
N ALA A 156 -9.53 2.87 -1.32
CA ALA A 156 -9.38 1.60 -1.96
C ALA A 156 -10.56 1.45 -2.93
N ARG A 157 -10.30 1.30 -4.23
CA ARG A 157 -11.30 0.75 -5.16
C ARG A 157 -11.46 -0.74 -4.86
N GLY A 158 -12.03 -1.03 -3.74
CA GLY A 158 -12.61 -2.24 -3.28
C GLY A 158 -13.69 -1.76 -2.36
N GLU A 159 -14.94 -1.92 -2.74
CA GLU A 159 -16.06 -1.76 -1.83
C GLU A 159 -15.73 -2.55 -0.56
N ASN A 160 -15.60 -1.82 0.57
CA ASN A 160 -15.20 -2.28 1.88
C ASN A 160 -13.69 -2.57 2.03
N ASP A 161 -12.93 -1.60 2.50
CA ASP A 161 -11.61 -1.86 3.07
C ASP A 161 -11.84 -2.72 4.33
N GLU A 162 -11.55 -4.01 4.23
CA GLU A 162 -11.71 -4.99 5.29
C GLU A 162 -10.94 -4.56 6.55
N PHE A 163 -9.88 -3.79 6.37
CA PHE A 163 -9.13 -3.21 7.49
C PHE A 163 -9.90 -2.09 8.18
N LEU A 164 -10.60 -1.21 7.47
CA LEU A 164 -11.38 -0.13 8.11
C LEU A 164 -12.51 -0.68 8.98
N GLU A 165 -13.19 -1.75 8.54
CA GLU A 165 -14.18 -2.44 9.36
C GLU A 165 -13.52 -3.04 10.61
N ARG A 166 -12.44 -3.83 10.41
CA ARG A 166 -11.67 -4.45 11.49
C ARG A 166 -11.08 -3.42 12.45
N ARG A 167 -10.56 -2.30 11.94
CA ARG A 167 -10.01 -1.20 12.76
C ARG A 167 -11.04 -0.65 13.75
N SER A 168 -12.27 -0.46 13.30
CA SER A 168 -13.34 0.05 14.16
C SER A 168 -13.67 -0.93 15.31
N GLU A 169 -13.63 -2.21 15.08
CA GLU A 169 -13.81 -3.25 16.08
C GLU A 169 -12.63 -3.32 17.05
N LEU A 170 -11.41 -3.38 16.52
CA LEU A 170 -10.18 -3.39 17.30
C LEU A 170 -10.07 -2.19 18.25
N ARG A 171 -10.43 -0.99 17.80
CA ARG A 171 -10.41 0.21 18.66
C ARG A 171 -11.45 0.12 19.79
N LYS A 172 -12.63 -0.40 19.52
CA LYS A 172 -13.64 -0.61 20.58
C LYS A 172 -13.17 -1.61 21.62
N GLU A 173 -12.62 -2.75 21.18
CA GLU A 173 -12.08 -3.77 22.08
C GLU A 173 -10.94 -3.20 22.95
N HIS A 174 -10.04 -2.43 22.34
CA HIS A 174 -8.95 -1.78 23.07
C HIS A 174 -9.47 -0.78 24.12
N GLU A 175 -10.43 0.08 23.76
CA GLU A 175 -11.04 1.02 24.68
C GLU A 175 -11.75 0.32 25.86
N GLU A 176 -12.41 -0.80 25.61
CA GLU A 176 -13.05 -1.61 26.65
C GLU A 176 -11.99 -2.23 27.59
N GLN A 177 -10.91 -2.75 27.04
CA GLN A 177 -9.79 -3.30 27.83
C GLN A 177 -9.15 -2.23 28.70
N MET A 178 -8.86 -1.05 28.16
CA MET A 178 -8.29 0.07 28.92
C MET A 178 -9.21 0.51 30.05
N LYS A 179 -10.51 0.63 29.82
CA LYS A 179 -11.50 0.95 30.87
C LYS A 179 -11.52 -0.10 32.00
N GLU A 180 -11.43 -1.37 31.63
CA GLU A 180 -11.40 -2.46 32.62
C GLU A 180 -10.09 -2.48 33.41
N GLU A 181 -8.94 -2.21 32.78
CA GLU A 181 -7.66 -2.07 33.46
C GLU A 181 -7.63 -0.89 34.43
N GLU A 182 -8.13 0.28 34.01
CA GLU A 182 -8.28 1.42 34.91
C GLU A 182 -9.19 1.10 36.11
N ARG A 183 -10.29 0.40 35.88
CA ARG A 183 -11.19 -0.03 36.94
C ARG A 183 -10.49 -0.96 37.94
N LYS A 184 -9.72 -1.93 37.44
CA LYS A 184 -8.93 -2.84 38.28
C LYS A 184 -7.86 -2.10 39.07
N ALA A 185 -7.17 -1.14 38.46
CA ALA A 185 -6.18 -0.31 39.12
C ALA A 185 -6.78 0.54 40.26
N ARG A 186 -7.93 1.19 40.00
CA ARG A 186 -8.68 1.97 41.03
C ARG A 186 -9.13 1.10 42.21
N LEU A 187 -9.64 -0.10 41.92
CA LEU A 187 -10.05 -1.05 42.95
C LEU A 187 -8.86 -1.52 43.81
N LYS A 188 -7.73 -1.79 43.18
CA LYS A 188 -6.49 -2.16 43.89
C LYS A 188 -6.02 -1.03 44.79
N GLU A 189 -5.96 0.20 44.29
CA GLU A 189 -5.57 1.37 45.08
C GLU A 189 -6.51 1.62 46.27
N ALA A 190 -7.84 1.50 46.04
CA ALA A 190 -8.82 1.62 47.11
C ALA A 190 -8.65 0.55 48.19
N LYS A 191 -8.38 -0.71 47.78
CA LYS A 191 -8.11 -1.84 48.71
C LYS A 191 -6.84 -1.59 49.55
N ASP A 192 -5.75 -1.14 48.92
CA ASP A 192 -4.51 -0.85 49.56
C ASP A 192 -4.63 0.32 50.56
N LYS A 193 -5.43 1.37 50.23
CA LYS A 193 -5.75 2.47 51.17
C LYS A 193 -6.55 1.98 52.36
N LEU A 194 -7.49 1.06 52.16
CA LEU A 194 -8.31 0.52 53.23
C LEU A 194 -7.47 -0.34 54.17
N LEU A 195 -6.60 -1.18 53.67
CA LEU A 195 -5.68 -2.02 54.45
C LEU A 195 -4.71 -1.19 55.29
N LYS A 196 -4.20 -0.06 54.77
CA LYS A 196 -3.34 0.88 55.51
C LYS A 196 -4.07 1.65 56.62
N ARG A 197 -5.42 1.72 56.60
CA ARG A 197 -6.21 2.35 57.64
C ARG A 197 -6.62 1.41 58.78
N LEU A 198 -6.56 0.12 58.55
CA LEU A 198 -6.99 -0.93 59.46
C LEU A 198 -5.83 -1.60 60.21
N GLY A 199 -4.62 -1.32 59.88
CA GLY A 199 -3.39 -1.75 60.58
C GLY A 199 -2.68 -0.57 61.23
#